data_f03a4f36e202309eb91780d90ff5662a
#
_entry.id   f03a4f36e202309eb91780d90ff5662a
#
_cell.length_a   1.000
_cell.length_b   1.000
_cell.length_c   1.000
_cell.angle_alpha   90.00
_cell.angle_beta   90.00
_cell.angle_gamma   90.00
#
_symmetry.space_group_name_H-M   'P 1'
#
loop_
_entity.id
_entity.type
_entity.pdbx_description
1 polymer ?
#
loop_
_entity_poly.entity_id
_entity_poly.type
_entity_poly.pdbx_seq_one_letter_code
_entity_poly.pdbx_strand_id
1 'polypeptide(L)'
;MSKKISYTNRDFASIRQDLVALTKDYYPELINNTNDASIYSVLLDINAAVADNLHFHIDRVWQETMLDFAQQRQSLFHIAKTYGIRIPGSRPSVALCDFSINVPVKGDKDDERYEGILKAGAQVSGGGQIFETLSDIDFSNPFNEKGEPNRLKIPNYDGNNTLVSYTITKREAVVNGVTKIFRRVITTQDQKPFFKLYLPERNVLGVTGMIHKEGTSFAGNPTASEFVNTDKKWHEVQSLVQEKVFVPNTTAVSDKNNFKAGQYIRVSNKFITEYTPEGYFSITFGSGNIDPLDNLDNYITNNLKVNLGTYLNNLSLGALPKAENTLFIKYRIGGGKESNLGVNVITSIENVEFSVLGPNTTFNDNVTQSLTVTNITPAVGGSDQPVTEELRNMIAYNFAAQNRAVTLNDYKSMIEGMPSAFGAPAKVNVMEEDNKVRIKLLSYDENGNLTDIVSNTLKNNILSYLSEYRMINDYLDIVSGQVIDLGLEIDILLDKNQNQTEVLRQIITNTTTYFSIDNRKMGDPLFVGELTKAIHDVPGVVNVIDVRVFNKIGGEYSSSEVSQAYKDSVTKEIAQSDMTIFMKSNQIFQIRFPNKDIKIRVKTLGTTTY
;
A
#
# COMPACT_ATOMS: atom_id res chain seq x y z
N MET A 1 -10.76 18.19 -17.92
CA MET A 1 -10.23 19.52 -18.34
C MET A 1 -10.15 20.40 -17.11
N SER A 2 -8.95 20.70 -16.60
CA SER A 2 -8.82 21.59 -15.46
C SER A 2 -9.21 23.02 -15.91
N LYS A 3 -10.15 23.60 -15.21
CA LYS A 3 -10.55 25.00 -15.43
C LYS A 3 -9.34 25.87 -15.05
N LYS A 4 -8.69 26.49 -16.03
CA LYS A 4 -7.68 27.50 -15.77
C LYS A 4 -8.37 28.72 -15.14
N ILE A 5 -8.03 29.03 -13.90
CA ILE A 5 -8.44 30.27 -13.27
C ILE A 5 -7.38 31.30 -13.62
N SER A 6 -7.77 32.37 -14.29
CA SER A 6 -6.93 33.53 -14.54
C SER A 6 -7.36 34.63 -13.57
N TYR A 7 -6.51 34.97 -12.62
CA TYR A 7 -6.81 35.98 -11.60
C TYR A 7 -6.43 37.40 -12.01
N THR A 8 -5.46 37.52 -12.88
CA THR A 8 -4.98 38.84 -13.32
C THR A 8 -5.67 39.32 -14.58
N ASN A 9 -6.22 38.40 -15.39
CA ASN A 9 -6.95 38.66 -16.63
C ASN A 9 -6.33 39.76 -17.54
N ARG A 10 -5.00 39.85 -17.50
CA ARG A 10 -4.21 40.80 -18.28
C ARG A 10 -3.27 40.01 -19.16
N ASP A 11 -3.49 40.14 -20.46
CA ASP A 11 -2.63 39.59 -21.47
C ASP A 11 -1.74 40.68 -22.10
N PHE A 12 -0.81 40.27 -22.95
CA PHE A 12 0.10 41.17 -23.65
C PHE A 12 -0.64 42.33 -24.32
N ALA A 13 -1.78 42.07 -24.95
CA ALA A 13 -2.52 43.08 -25.69
C ALA A 13 -3.13 44.15 -24.75
N SER A 14 -3.73 43.72 -23.64
CA SER A 14 -4.31 44.63 -22.65
C SER A 14 -3.23 45.45 -21.92
N ILE A 15 -2.11 44.84 -21.59
CA ILE A 15 -0.96 45.51 -20.95
C ILE A 15 -0.35 46.54 -21.90
N ARG A 16 -0.16 46.18 -23.16
CA ARG A 16 0.30 47.10 -24.21
C ARG A 16 -0.64 48.31 -24.36
N GLN A 17 -1.96 48.05 -24.37
CA GLN A 17 -2.95 49.11 -24.46
C GLN A 17 -2.91 50.08 -23.27
N ASP A 18 -2.75 49.53 -22.04
CA ASP A 18 -2.60 50.33 -20.82
C ASP A 18 -1.31 51.16 -20.85
N LEU A 19 -0.18 50.58 -21.30
CA LEU A 19 1.07 51.30 -21.46
C LEU A 19 0.99 52.42 -22.49
N VAL A 20 0.31 52.19 -23.60
CA VAL A 20 0.05 53.24 -24.61
C VAL A 20 -0.84 54.36 -24.05
N ALA A 21 -1.90 53.99 -23.28
CA ALA A 21 -2.76 54.97 -22.61
C ALA A 21 -1.99 55.81 -21.59
N LEU A 22 -1.22 55.15 -20.74
CA LEU A 22 -0.37 55.83 -19.75
C LEU A 22 0.60 56.80 -20.40
N THR A 23 1.21 56.43 -21.52
CA THR A 23 2.14 57.29 -22.23
C THR A 23 1.44 58.49 -22.87
N LYS A 24 0.22 58.28 -23.37
CA LYS A 24 -0.61 59.42 -23.88
C LYS A 24 -0.93 60.45 -22.82
N ASP A 25 -1.19 60.00 -21.60
CA ASP A 25 -1.54 60.88 -20.47
C ASP A 25 -0.36 61.66 -19.92
N TYR A 26 0.81 61.01 -19.81
CA TYR A 26 1.98 61.63 -19.18
C TYR A 26 3.03 62.21 -20.14
N TYR A 27 3.10 61.69 -21.39
CA TYR A 27 4.12 62.08 -22.37
C TYR A 27 3.50 62.23 -23.78
N PRO A 28 2.53 63.15 -23.97
CA PRO A 28 1.80 63.28 -25.23
C PRO A 28 2.69 63.66 -26.43
N GLU A 29 3.84 64.26 -26.17
CA GLU A 29 4.79 64.68 -27.21
C GLU A 29 5.56 63.49 -27.83
N LEU A 30 5.68 62.35 -27.13
CA LEU A 30 6.38 61.17 -27.62
C LEU A 30 5.54 60.30 -28.57
N ILE A 31 4.22 60.53 -28.65
CA ILE A 31 3.27 59.65 -29.32
C ILE A 31 3.05 59.99 -30.81
N ASN A 32 3.62 61.10 -31.30
CA ASN A 32 3.47 61.49 -32.72
C ASN A 32 4.07 60.48 -33.70
N ASN A 33 4.73 59.40 -33.25
CA ASN A 33 5.34 58.36 -34.06
C ASN A 33 4.99 56.93 -33.57
N THR A 34 3.70 56.61 -33.52
CA THR A 34 3.20 55.24 -33.20
C THR A 34 3.23 54.29 -34.41
N ASN A 35 4.20 54.40 -35.29
CA ASN A 35 4.48 53.36 -36.25
C ASN A 35 4.99 52.11 -35.54
N ASP A 36 4.46 50.94 -35.82
CA ASP A 36 4.86 49.64 -35.22
C ASP A 36 6.36 49.34 -35.39
N ALA A 37 7.05 50.06 -36.25
CA ALA A 37 8.51 49.97 -36.47
C ALA A 37 9.35 51.00 -35.67
N SER A 38 8.73 51.80 -34.80
CA SER A 38 9.50 52.76 -34.00
C SER A 38 10.19 52.07 -32.82
N ILE A 39 11.41 52.50 -32.46
CA ILE A 39 12.15 52.00 -31.27
C ILE A 39 11.29 52.08 -30.01
N TYR A 40 10.45 53.11 -29.92
CA TYR A 40 9.53 53.33 -28.83
C TYR A 40 8.45 52.25 -28.75
N SER A 41 7.83 51.85 -29.88
CA SER A 41 6.85 50.76 -29.96
C SER A 41 7.50 49.42 -29.55
N VAL A 42 8.72 49.16 -29.98
CA VAL A 42 9.47 47.96 -29.59
C VAL A 42 9.75 47.95 -28.09
N LEU A 43 10.09 49.06 -27.46
CA LEU A 43 10.29 49.14 -26.02
C LEU A 43 8.99 48.90 -25.23
N LEU A 44 7.86 49.46 -25.72
CA LEU A 44 6.54 49.16 -25.12
C LEU A 44 6.19 47.66 -25.23
N ASP A 45 6.45 47.09 -26.39
CA ASP A 45 6.17 45.68 -26.63
C ASP A 45 7.04 44.75 -25.76
N ILE A 46 8.33 45.12 -25.57
CA ILE A 46 9.21 44.39 -24.66
C ILE A 46 8.70 44.50 -23.22
N ASN A 47 8.33 45.70 -22.75
CA ASN A 47 7.78 45.88 -21.42
C ASN A 47 6.45 45.15 -21.22
N ALA A 48 5.58 45.18 -22.21
CA ALA A 48 4.30 44.42 -22.19
C ALA A 48 4.57 42.89 -22.12
N ALA A 49 5.55 42.39 -22.89
CA ALA A 49 5.92 40.97 -22.85
C ALA A 49 6.54 40.56 -21.52
N VAL A 50 7.37 41.41 -20.91
CA VAL A 50 7.93 41.15 -19.56
C VAL A 50 6.81 41.14 -18.52
N ALA A 51 5.88 42.09 -18.59
CA ALA A 51 4.77 42.15 -17.65
C ALA A 51 3.80 40.97 -17.82
N ASP A 52 3.49 40.55 -19.05
CA ASP A 52 2.70 39.35 -19.34
C ASP A 52 3.33 38.09 -18.77
N ASN A 53 4.65 37.94 -18.96
CA ASN A 53 5.40 36.82 -18.38
C ASN A 53 5.38 36.85 -16.84
N LEU A 54 5.52 38.01 -16.22
CA LEU A 54 5.39 38.17 -14.77
C LEU A 54 3.98 37.78 -14.27
N HIS A 55 2.93 38.21 -14.95
CA HIS A 55 1.56 37.84 -14.61
C HIS A 55 1.34 36.33 -14.77
N PHE A 56 1.87 35.73 -15.82
CA PHE A 56 1.84 34.26 -15.98
C PHE A 56 2.50 33.54 -14.80
N HIS A 57 3.67 34.03 -14.35
CA HIS A 57 4.33 33.44 -13.18
C HIS A 57 3.54 33.64 -11.89
N ILE A 58 2.95 34.82 -11.68
CA ILE A 58 2.09 35.10 -10.52
C ILE A 58 0.87 34.17 -10.50
N ASP A 59 0.17 34.04 -11.63
CA ASP A 59 -0.98 33.15 -11.75
C ASP A 59 -0.58 31.70 -11.53
N ARG A 60 0.58 31.29 -12.05
CA ARG A 60 1.11 29.95 -11.85
C ARG A 60 1.42 29.65 -10.38
N VAL A 61 2.10 30.57 -9.69
CA VAL A 61 2.39 30.44 -8.27
C VAL A 61 1.10 30.36 -7.46
N TRP A 62 0.13 31.21 -7.78
CA TRP A 62 -1.17 31.20 -7.11
C TRP A 62 -1.92 29.86 -7.33
N GLN A 63 -1.94 29.35 -8.55
CA GLN A 63 -2.54 28.05 -8.84
C GLN A 63 -1.88 26.90 -8.06
N GLU A 64 -0.55 26.95 -7.92
CA GLU A 64 0.20 25.94 -7.15
C GLU A 64 -0.08 25.99 -5.63
N THR A 65 -0.68 27.06 -5.10
CA THR A 65 -1.09 27.13 -3.68
C THR A 65 -2.45 26.50 -3.41
N MET A 66 -3.24 26.24 -4.46
CA MET A 66 -4.58 25.67 -4.35
C MET A 66 -4.58 24.17 -4.67
N LEU A 67 -5.17 23.36 -3.80
CA LEU A 67 -5.22 21.91 -3.97
C LEU A 67 -5.77 21.46 -5.32
N ASP A 68 -6.87 22.10 -5.78
CA ASP A 68 -7.55 21.72 -7.02
C ASP A 68 -6.75 22.04 -8.29
N PHE A 69 -5.83 23.00 -8.22
CA PHE A 69 -5.08 23.51 -9.37
C PHE A 69 -3.58 23.18 -9.32
N ALA A 70 -3.04 22.81 -8.15
CA ALA A 70 -1.64 22.44 -8.00
C ALA A 70 -1.27 21.29 -8.94
N GLN A 71 -0.29 21.48 -9.80
CA GLN A 71 0.17 20.49 -10.77
C GLN A 71 1.51 19.88 -10.37
N GLN A 72 2.32 20.63 -9.61
CA GLN A 72 3.62 20.14 -9.18
C GLN A 72 3.45 19.24 -7.96
N ARG A 73 4.11 18.08 -8.00
CA ARG A 73 4.14 17.14 -6.88
C ARG A 73 4.66 17.81 -5.59
N GLN A 74 5.64 18.68 -5.70
CA GLN A 74 6.21 19.43 -4.58
C GLN A 74 5.16 20.31 -3.89
N SER A 75 4.32 21.01 -4.67
CA SER A 75 3.24 21.86 -4.13
C SER A 75 2.23 21.03 -3.33
N LEU A 76 1.84 19.85 -3.84
CA LEU A 76 0.95 18.92 -3.14
C LEU A 76 1.56 18.39 -1.84
N PHE A 77 2.88 18.11 -1.82
CA PHE A 77 3.57 17.71 -0.59
C PHE A 77 3.55 18.83 0.45
N HIS A 78 3.75 20.09 0.06
CA HIS A 78 3.65 21.23 0.96
C HIS A 78 2.23 21.43 1.49
N ILE A 79 1.21 21.30 0.63
CA ILE A 79 -0.19 21.37 1.03
C ILE A 79 -0.53 20.25 2.01
N ALA A 80 -0.15 18.99 1.71
CA ALA A 80 -0.36 17.86 2.60
C ALA A 80 0.29 18.08 3.97
N LYS A 81 1.52 18.57 3.99
CA LYS A 81 2.25 18.89 5.23
C LYS A 81 1.58 20.01 6.03
N THR A 82 1.06 21.05 5.37
CA THR A 82 0.31 22.13 6.01
C THR A 82 -0.94 21.62 6.72
N TYR A 83 -1.59 20.61 6.13
CA TYR A 83 -2.77 19.97 6.73
C TYR A 83 -2.43 18.80 7.68
N GLY A 84 -1.15 18.53 7.92
CA GLY A 84 -0.71 17.44 8.80
C GLY A 84 -0.92 16.04 8.24
N ILE A 85 -1.10 15.92 6.93
CA ILE A 85 -1.36 14.67 6.25
C ILE A 85 -0.04 14.00 5.88
N ARG A 86 0.14 12.73 6.27
CA ARG A 86 1.29 11.92 5.88
C ARG A 86 1.05 11.31 4.50
N ILE A 87 2.03 11.48 3.63
CA ILE A 87 2.01 10.89 2.30
C ILE A 87 2.63 9.48 2.40
N PRO A 88 1.90 8.43 1.97
CA PRO A 88 2.43 7.08 2.00
C PRO A 88 3.53 6.88 0.96
N GLY A 89 4.46 5.98 1.27
CA GLY A 89 5.45 5.49 0.32
C GLY A 89 4.91 4.38 -0.59
N SER A 90 5.82 3.71 -1.28
CA SER A 90 5.51 2.45 -1.96
C SER A 90 5.10 1.39 -0.94
N ARG A 91 4.28 0.43 -1.37
CA ARG A 91 3.84 -0.68 -0.53
C ARG A 91 4.46 -1.98 -1.00
N PRO A 92 4.90 -2.85 -0.09
CA PRO A 92 5.39 -4.17 -0.43
C PRO A 92 4.24 -5.14 -0.71
N SER A 93 4.48 -6.10 -1.58
CA SER A 93 3.61 -7.26 -1.72
C SER A 93 3.88 -8.31 -0.64
N VAL A 94 2.87 -9.12 -0.37
CA VAL A 94 2.92 -10.24 0.57
C VAL A 94 2.52 -11.51 -0.17
N ALA A 95 3.27 -12.60 0.06
CA ALA A 95 2.94 -13.93 -0.45
C ALA A 95 2.94 -14.95 0.68
N LEU A 96 2.18 -16.02 0.53
CA LEU A 96 2.30 -17.21 1.37
C LEU A 96 3.21 -18.20 0.67
N CYS A 97 4.27 -18.62 1.38
CA CYS A 97 5.23 -19.58 0.89
C CYS A 97 5.22 -20.85 1.73
N ASP A 98 5.34 -21.98 1.05
CA ASP A 98 5.61 -23.28 1.65
C ASP A 98 7.12 -23.49 1.70
N PHE A 99 7.66 -23.57 2.90
CA PHE A 99 9.05 -23.93 3.19
C PHE A 99 9.10 -25.41 3.49
N SER A 100 9.89 -26.18 2.77
CA SER A 100 9.96 -27.64 2.92
C SER A 100 11.38 -28.11 3.21
N ILE A 101 11.52 -29.04 4.13
CA ILE A 101 12.78 -29.71 4.48
C ILE A 101 12.59 -31.22 4.48
N ASN A 102 13.65 -31.97 4.21
CA ASN A 102 13.64 -33.42 4.29
C ASN A 102 14.37 -33.87 5.56
N VAL A 103 13.62 -34.45 6.51
CA VAL A 103 14.13 -34.91 7.80
C VAL A 103 14.34 -36.41 7.78
N PRO A 104 15.47 -36.93 8.28
CA PRO A 104 15.73 -38.39 8.33
C PRO A 104 14.74 -39.11 9.28
N VAL A 105 14.59 -40.41 9.09
CA VAL A 105 13.71 -41.23 9.91
C VAL A 105 14.45 -41.84 11.11
N LYS A 106 13.67 -42.05 12.17
CA LYS A 106 14.07 -42.84 13.36
C LYS A 106 13.01 -43.90 13.63
N GLY A 107 13.26 -45.10 13.12
CA GLY A 107 12.22 -46.13 13.08
C GLY A 107 11.13 -45.78 12.05
N ASP A 108 9.88 -45.80 12.49
CA ASP A 108 8.71 -45.49 11.62
C ASP A 108 8.27 -44.01 11.66
N LYS A 109 9.06 -43.14 12.32
CA LYS A 109 8.74 -41.71 12.47
C LYS A 109 9.92 -40.85 12.04
N ASP A 110 9.64 -39.58 11.80
CA ASP A 110 10.68 -38.56 11.63
C ASP A 110 11.52 -38.38 12.89
N ASP A 111 12.78 -38.05 12.71
CA ASP A 111 13.66 -37.73 13.82
C ASP A 111 13.58 -36.22 14.17
N GLU A 112 12.72 -35.88 15.13
CA GLU A 112 12.44 -34.51 15.57
C GLU A 112 13.70 -33.72 15.96
N ARG A 113 14.83 -34.39 16.24
CA ARG A 113 16.11 -33.72 16.58
C ARG A 113 16.74 -32.98 15.40
N TYR A 114 16.30 -33.26 14.18
CA TYR A 114 16.75 -32.61 12.93
C TYR A 114 15.76 -31.63 12.39
N GLU A 115 14.62 -31.40 13.07
CA GLU A 115 13.71 -30.31 12.76
C GLU A 115 14.35 -28.99 13.18
N GLY A 116 14.75 -28.18 12.21
CA GLY A 116 15.50 -26.95 12.45
C GLY A 116 14.62 -25.71 12.60
N ILE A 117 15.29 -24.59 12.90
CA ILE A 117 14.66 -23.26 12.96
C ILE A 117 15.29 -22.37 11.88
N LEU A 118 14.47 -21.86 10.98
CA LEU A 118 14.84 -20.83 10.02
C LEU A 118 14.60 -19.47 10.66
N LYS A 119 15.66 -18.67 10.79
CA LYS A 119 15.59 -17.37 11.46
C LYS A 119 14.85 -16.33 10.64
N ALA A 120 14.19 -15.39 11.33
CA ALA A 120 13.57 -14.22 10.74
C ALA A 120 14.58 -13.42 9.90
N GLY A 121 14.12 -12.89 8.76
CA GLY A 121 14.98 -12.22 7.79
C GLY A 121 15.57 -13.16 6.76
N ALA A 122 15.10 -14.41 6.68
CA ALA A 122 15.43 -15.32 5.59
C ALA A 122 14.96 -14.74 4.25
N GLN A 123 15.90 -14.62 3.31
CA GLN A 123 15.66 -14.00 2.00
C GLN A 123 15.38 -15.08 0.96
N VAL A 124 14.24 -14.93 0.31
CA VAL A 124 13.81 -15.76 -0.82
C VAL A 124 13.54 -14.88 -2.03
N SER A 125 13.75 -15.39 -3.23
CA SER A 125 13.63 -14.58 -4.43
C SER A 125 12.88 -15.29 -5.56
N GLY A 126 12.36 -14.45 -6.46
CA GLY A 126 11.70 -14.87 -7.68
C GLY A 126 11.32 -13.65 -8.52
N GLY A 127 11.32 -13.81 -9.85
CA GLY A 127 10.96 -12.73 -10.76
C GLY A 127 11.83 -11.45 -10.62
N GLY A 128 13.06 -11.57 -10.11
CA GLY A 128 13.93 -10.43 -9.84
C GLY A 128 13.60 -9.64 -8.56
N GLN A 129 12.68 -10.14 -7.74
CA GLN A 129 12.25 -9.52 -6.48
C GLN A 129 12.69 -10.36 -5.29
N ILE A 130 13.07 -9.70 -4.19
CA ILE A 130 13.49 -10.36 -2.94
C ILE A 130 12.39 -10.19 -1.91
N PHE A 131 12.12 -11.25 -1.18
CA PHE A 131 11.16 -11.30 -0.08
C PHE A 131 11.86 -11.77 1.19
N GLU A 132 11.39 -11.33 2.34
CA GLU A 132 11.93 -11.73 3.65
C GLU A 132 10.83 -12.30 4.54
N THR A 133 11.19 -13.30 5.36
CA THR A 133 10.37 -13.75 6.48
C THR A 133 10.44 -12.74 7.62
N LEU A 134 9.32 -12.48 8.28
CA LEU A 134 9.26 -11.52 9.39
C LEU A 134 9.45 -12.18 10.76
N SER A 135 9.21 -13.49 10.85
CA SER A 135 9.30 -14.29 12.08
C SER A 135 10.18 -15.52 11.85
N ASP A 136 10.65 -16.12 12.97
CA ASP A 136 11.33 -17.41 12.93
C ASP A 136 10.35 -18.50 12.46
N ILE A 137 10.82 -19.39 11.58
CA ILE A 137 10.05 -20.56 11.14
C ILE A 137 10.62 -21.79 11.86
N ASP A 138 9.91 -22.24 12.87
CA ASP A 138 10.27 -23.43 13.66
C ASP A 138 9.55 -24.65 13.07
N PHE A 139 10.29 -25.56 12.43
CA PHE A 139 9.75 -26.76 11.82
C PHE A 139 9.30 -27.81 12.85
N SER A 140 9.75 -27.71 14.12
CA SER A 140 9.33 -28.60 15.20
C SER A 140 7.92 -28.26 15.70
N ASN A 141 7.52 -26.99 15.61
CA ASN A 141 6.22 -26.55 16.07
C ASN A 141 5.14 -26.81 15.01
N PRO A 142 4.09 -27.62 15.27
CA PRO A 142 3.01 -27.86 14.31
C PRO A 142 2.09 -26.66 14.09
N PHE A 143 2.21 -25.60 14.91
CA PHE A 143 1.34 -24.44 14.86
C PHE A 143 2.13 -23.18 14.49
N ASN A 144 1.45 -22.18 13.93
CA ASN A 144 1.99 -20.84 13.77
C ASN A 144 1.89 -20.05 15.09
N GLU A 145 2.40 -18.83 15.13
CA GLU A 145 2.34 -17.95 16.31
C GLU A 145 0.93 -17.68 16.83
N LYS A 146 -0.10 -17.94 16.01
CA LYS A 146 -1.52 -17.74 16.33
C LYS A 146 -2.19 -19.00 16.85
N GLY A 147 -1.48 -20.12 16.88
CA GLY A 147 -2.01 -21.41 17.29
C GLY A 147 -2.84 -22.13 16.21
N GLU A 148 -2.72 -21.71 14.94
CA GLU A 148 -3.33 -22.39 13.81
C GLU A 148 -2.36 -23.46 13.26
N PRO A 149 -2.82 -24.66 12.88
CA PRO A 149 -1.97 -25.68 12.29
C PRO A 149 -1.46 -25.23 10.93
N ASN A 150 -0.14 -25.17 10.76
CA ASN A 150 0.50 -24.76 9.51
C ASN A 150 1.64 -25.67 9.06
N ARG A 151 1.71 -26.89 9.61
CA ARG A 151 2.73 -27.89 9.30
C ARG A 151 2.11 -29.10 8.63
N LEU A 152 2.71 -29.57 7.53
CA LEU A 152 2.37 -30.81 6.84
C LEU A 152 3.57 -31.74 6.87
N LYS A 153 3.36 -33.01 7.19
CA LYS A 153 4.38 -34.07 7.13
C LYS A 153 3.98 -35.12 6.10
N ILE A 154 4.86 -35.38 5.15
CA ILE A 154 4.65 -36.36 4.08
C ILE A 154 5.79 -37.38 4.14
N PRO A 155 5.51 -38.69 4.30
CA PRO A 155 6.53 -39.72 4.27
C PRO A 155 7.05 -39.95 2.85
N ASN A 156 8.37 -40.10 2.69
CA ASN A 156 9.02 -40.42 1.43
C ASN A 156 9.55 -41.84 1.46
N TYR A 157 9.19 -42.63 0.46
CA TYR A 157 9.60 -44.01 0.30
C TYR A 157 10.56 -44.19 -0.88
N ASP A 158 11.49 -45.11 -0.76
CA ASP A 158 12.37 -45.49 -1.87
C ASP A 158 11.67 -46.40 -2.87
N GLY A 159 12.39 -46.79 -3.95
CA GLY A 159 11.87 -47.74 -4.97
C GLY A 159 11.52 -49.14 -4.43
N ASN A 160 11.95 -49.48 -3.22
CA ASN A 160 11.69 -50.72 -2.53
C ASN A 160 10.58 -50.59 -1.48
N ASN A 161 9.85 -49.46 -1.47
CA ASN A 161 8.80 -49.14 -0.50
C ASN A 161 9.32 -49.07 0.96
N THR A 162 10.61 -48.71 1.14
CA THR A 162 11.21 -48.44 2.46
C THR A 162 11.12 -46.96 2.78
N LEU A 163 10.68 -46.62 3.99
CA LEU A 163 10.60 -45.26 4.45
C LEU A 163 12.02 -44.67 4.63
N VAL A 164 12.35 -43.60 3.91
CA VAL A 164 13.70 -42.99 3.89
C VAL A 164 13.75 -41.66 4.63
N SER A 165 12.74 -40.82 4.44
CA SER A 165 12.68 -39.49 5.04
C SER A 165 11.24 -39.00 5.16
N TYR A 166 11.06 -37.91 5.90
CA TYR A 166 9.81 -37.14 5.89
C TYR A 166 10.06 -35.76 5.29
N THR A 167 9.22 -35.36 4.36
CA THR A 167 9.16 -33.95 3.93
C THR A 167 8.26 -33.19 4.90
N ILE A 168 8.84 -32.23 5.61
CA ILE A 168 8.11 -31.35 6.51
C ILE A 168 7.97 -30.01 5.81
N THR A 169 6.73 -29.62 5.55
CA THR A 169 6.40 -28.34 4.92
C THR A 169 5.74 -27.43 5.93
N LYS A 170 6.21 -26.20 6.01
CA LYS A 170 5.65 -25.17 6.86
C LYS A 170 5.25 -23.96 6.03
N ARG A 171 4.03 -23.48 6.23
CA ARG A 171 3.44 -22.37 5.49
C ARG A 171 3.59 -21.09 6.26
N GLU A 172 4.31 -20.11 5.69
CA GLU A 172 4.53 -18.81 6.32
C GLU A 172 4.49 -17.67 5.30
N ALA A 173 4.12 -16.48 5.80
CA ALA A 173 4.05 -15.28 4.99
C ALA A 173 5.45 -14.68 4.78
N VAL A 174 5.72 -14.28 3.54
CA VAL A 174 6.91 -13.51 3.18
C VAL A 174 6.50 -12.15 2.64
N VAL A 175 7.29 -11.14 2.94
CA VAL A 175 7.00 -9.75 2.56
C VAL A 175 8.11 -9.24 1.65
N ASN A 176 7.74 -8.64 0.52
CA ASN A 176 8.72 -8.06 -0.41
C ASN A 176 9.61 -7.02 0.28
N GLY A 177 10.87 -7.03 -0.08
CA GLY A 177 11.87 -6.06 0.36
C GLY A 177 13.00 -6.68 1.15
N VAL A 178 14.03 -5.85 1.37
CA VAL A 178 15.26 -6.21 2.06
C VAL A 178 15.46 -5.29 3.25
N THR A 179 15.78 -5.88 4.39
CA THR A 179 16.12 -5.14 5.60
C THR A 179 17.60 -4.74 5.57
N LYS A 180 17.86 -3.44 5.72
CA LYS A 180 19.21 -2.87 5.78
C LYS A 180 19.45 -2.12 7.08
N ILE A 181 20.73 -1.96 7.43
CA ILE A 181 21.16 -1.13 8.55
C ILE A 181 22.03 0.01 7.99
N PHE A 182 21.57 1.24 8.19
CA PHE A 182 22.33 2.44 7.89
C PHE A 182 23.03 2.92 9.15
N ARG A 183 24.32 3.21 9.02
CA ARG A 183 25.16 3.71 10.12
C ARG A 183 25.51 5.15 9.86
N ARG A 184 25.22 6.05 10.83
CA ARG A 184 25.56 7.46 10.77
C ARG A 184 26.24 7.91 12.06
N VAL A 185 27.45 8.39 11.94
CA VAL A 185 28.15 9.10 13.02
C VAL A 185 27.61 10.52 13.08
N ILE A 186 27.19 10.96 14.26
CA ILE A 186 26.66 12.29 14.49
C ILE A 186 27.82 13.24 14.79
N THR A 187 27.88 14.31 14.04
CA THR A 187 28.89 15.36 14.18
C THR A 187 28.33 16.55 14.97
N THR A 188 29.22 17.45 15.42
CA THR A 188 28.81 18.69 16.08
C THR A 188 27.95 19.57 15.17
N GLN A 189 28.15 19.50 13.85
CA GLN A 189 27.36 20.26 12.88
C GLN A 189 25.91 19.75 12.76
N ASP A 190 25.66 18.49 13.13
CA ASP A 190 24.35 17.86 13.14
C ASP A 190 23.53 18.26 14.40
N GLN A 191 24.13 18.93 15.38
CA GLN A 191 23.50 19.42 16.62
C GLN A 191 22.64 20.67 16.38
N LYS A 192 21.65 20.55 15.50
CA LYS A 192 20.70 21.63 15.19
C LYS A 192 19.29 21.18 15.55
N PRO A 193 18.44 22.05 16.11
CA PRO A 193 17.05 21.76 16.34
C PRO A 193 16.39 21.23 15.06
N PHE A 194 15.62 20.15 15.19
CA PHE A 194 14.94 19.48 14.08
C PHE A 194 15.91 18.95 13.00
N PHE A 195 17.06 18.45 13.45
CA PHE A 195 18.03 17.82 12.55
C PHE A 195 17.37 16.80 11.64
N LYS A 196 17.64 16.91 10.34
CA LYS A 196 17.07 16.06 9.29
C LYS A 196 18.14 15.14 8.71
N LEU A 197 17.87 13.85 8.72
CA LEU A 197 18.72 12.83 8.13
C LEU A 197 17.99 12.18 6.95
N TYR A 198 18.66 12.04 5.83
CA TYR A 198 18.12 11.36 4.65
C TYR A 198 18.74 9.97 4.53
N LEU A 199 17.89 8.96 4.27
CA LEU A 199 18.38 7.64 3.93
C LEU A 199 18.88 7.63 2.47
N PRO A 200 19.93 6.84 2.18
CA PRO A 200 20.59 6.90 0.87
C PRO A 200 19.75 6.29 -0.25
N GLU A 201 18.89 5.35 0.06
CA GLU A 201 18.05 4.69 -0.92
C GLU A 201 16.70 5.41 -1.12
N ARG A 202 16.16 5.21 -2.31
CA ARG A 202 14.77 5.52 -2.63
C ARG A 202 13.83 4.42 -2.14
N ASN A 203 12.73 4.16 -2.45
CA ASN A 203 11.87 3.00 -2.16
C ASN A 203 11.99 2.44 -0.72
N VAL A 204 12.25 3.32 0.25
CA VAL A 204 12.27 2.95 1.66
C VAL A 204 10.83 2.72 2.11
N LEU A 205 10.54 1.56 2.69
CA LEU A 205 9.20 1.21 3.18
C LEU A 205 8.94 1.77 4.57
N GLY A 206 9.99 1.91 5.38
CA GLY A 206 9.90 2.43 6.73
C GLY A 206 11.10 2.02 7.59
N VAL A 207 11.18 2.64 8.75
CA VAL A 207 12.17 2.32 9.79
C VAL A 207 11.61 1.25 10.71
N THR A 208 12.31 0.13 10.85
CA THR A 208 11.91 -0.97 11.74
C THR A 208 12.56 -0.89 13.13
N GLY A 209 13.64 -0.12 13.25
CA GLY A 209 14.30 0.11 14.52
C GLY A 209 15.42 1.13 14.42
N MET A 210 15.62 1.89 15.49
CA MET A 210 16.72 2.86 15.57
C MET A 210 17.29 2.85 16.97
N ILE A 211 18.61 2.76 17.07
CA ILE A 211 19.35 2.86 18.33
C ILE A 211 20.56 3.77 18.16
N HIS A 212 21.06 4.31 19.26
CA HIS A 212 22.35 4.96 19.28
C HIS A 212 23.33 4.19 20.17
N LYS A 213 24.60 4.22 19.78
CA LYS A 213 25.71 3.74 20.61
C LYS A 213 26.72 4.85 20.79
N GLU A 214 27.29 4.93 21.99
CA GLU A 214 28.35 5.89 22.30
C GLU A 214 29.64 5.52 21.57
N GLY A 215 30.27 6.50 20.92
CA GLY A 215 31.48 6.31 20.14
C GLY A 215 31.24 6.33 18.62
N THR A 216 32.34 6.40 17.90
CA THR A 216 32.35 6.59 16.44
C THR A 216 32.83 5.37 15.65
N SER A 217 33.46 4.39 16.32
CA SER A 217 34.05 3.22 15.69
C SER A 217 33.46 1.92 16.23
N PHE A 218 32.85 1.12 15.37
CA PHE A 218 32.26 -0.18 15.70
C PHE A 218 32.67 -1.22 14.66
N ALA A 219 33.01 -2.44 15.09
CA ALA A 219 33.46 -3.52 14.22
C ALA A 219 32.31 -4.15 13.38
N GLY A 220 31.05 -3.98 13.80
CA GLY A 220 29.89 -4.58 13.11
C GLY A 220 28.59 -3.86 13.40
N ASN A 221 27.53 -4.40 12.83
CA ASN A 221 26.17 -3.92 13.07
C ASN A 221 25.62 -4.49 14.39
N PRO A 222 24.70 -3.78 15.05
CA PRO A 222 23.98 -4.28 16.22
C PRO A 222 23.20 -5.55 15.89
N THR A 223 23.07 -6.44 16.87
CA THR A 223 22.24 -7.64 16.77
C THR A 223 20.75 -7.31 16.85
N ALA A 224 19.89 -8.23 16.41
CA ALA A 224 18.44 -8.05 16.48
C ALA A 224 17.96 -7.78 17.91
N SER A 225 18.56 -8.46 18.92
CA SER A 225 18.23 -8.26 20.34
C SER A 225 18.60 -6.88 20.87
N GLU A 226 19.67 -6.26 20.35
CA GLU A 226 20.07 -4.91 20.76
C GLU A 226 19.07 -3.85 20.28
N PHE A 227 18.40 -4.05 19.13
CA PHE A 227 17.34 -3.15 18.68
C PHE A 227 16.06 -3.20 19.53
N VAL A 228 15.86 -4.26 20.29
CA VAL A 228 14.67 -4.47 21.12
C VAL A 228 14.93 -4.08 22.57
N ASN A 229 16.04 -4.55 23.15
CA ASN A 229 16.32 -4.56 24.58
C ASN A 229 17.34 -3.48 25.01
N THR A 230 17.15 -2.24 24.57
CA THR A 230 18.06 -1.16 24.96
C THR A 230 17.32 0.11 25.35
N ASP A 231 17.80 0.80 26.37
CA ASP A 231 17.36 2.15 26.77
C ASP A 231 17.76 3.23 25.75
N LYS A 232 18.66 2.88 24.82
CA LYS A 232 19.18 3.75 23.77
C LYS A 232 18.35 3.72 22.49
N LYS A 233 17.14 3.18 22.57
CA LYS A 233 16.19 3.08 21.46
C LYS A 233 15.55 4.44 21.16
N TRP A 234 15.31 4.67 19.86
CA TRP A 234 14.53 5.78 19.34
C TRP A 234 13.18 5.28 18.87
N HIS A 235 12.14 6.08 19.14
CA HIS A 235 10.76 5.71 18.80
C HIS A 235 10.22 6.60 17.69
N GLU A 236 9.66 5.98 16.68
CA GLU A 236 8.90 6.70 15.67
C GLU A 236 7.58 7.18 16.28
N VAL A 237 7.25 8.45 16.04
CA VAL A 237 6.02 9.08 16.51
C VAL A 237 5.30 9.76 15.34
N GLN A 238 4.00 9.96 15.48
CA GLN A 238 3.23 10.67 14.46
C GLN A 238 3.56 12.17 14.44
N SER A 239 3.80 12.74 15.61
CA SER A 239 4.19 14.13 15.79
C SER A 239 5.20 14.26 16.93
N LEU A 240 6.16 15.17 16.80
CA LEU A 240 7.13 15.45 17.86
C LEU A 240 6.49 16.00 19.14
N VAL A 241 5.24 16.45 19.09
CA VAL A 241 4.46 16.85 20.29
C VAL A 241 4.01 15.64 21.10
N GLN A 242 3.90 14.46 20.47
CA GLN A 242 3.47 13.24 21.15
C GLN A 242 4.49 12.85 22.24
N GLU A 243 4.05 12.78 23.49
CA GLU A 243 4.91 12.49 24.66
C GLU A 243 5.00 10.99 24.97
N LYS A 244 3.98 10.24 24.65
CA LYS A 244 3.84 8.83 25.02
C LYS A 244 3.76 7.93 23.80
N VAL A 245 4.43 6.80 23.87
CA VAL A 245 4.37 5.76 22.85
C VAL A 245 3.87 4.47 23.51
N PHE A 246 2.99 3.77 22.83
CA PHE A 246 2.53 2.45 23.25
C PHE A 246 3.63 1.42 22.95
N VAL A 247 4.12 0.75 23.97
CA VAL A 247 5.08 -0.34 23.83
C VAL A 247 4.38 -1.64 24.23
N PRO A 248 4.21 -2.59 23.29
CA PRO A 248 3.60 -3.87 23.60
C PRO A 248 4.52 -4.67 24.53
N ASN A 249 3.95 -5.36 25.49
CA ASN A 249 4.69 -6.23 26.38
C ASN A 249 5.07 -7.53 25.64
N THR A 250 6.36 -7.71 25.39
CA THR A 250 6.88 -8.89 24.67
C THR A 250 7.02 -10.13 25.54
N THR A 251 6.92 -9.99 26.88
CA THR A 251 7.13 -11.09 27.85
C THR A 251 5.85 -11.82 28.25
N ALA A 252 4.68 -11.39 27.76
CA ALA A 252 3.43 -12.10 28.03
C ALA A 252 3.33 -13.37 27.16
N VAL A 253 3.98 -14.43 27.64
CA VAL A 253 3.81 -15.79 27.15
C VAL A 253 2.38 -16.25 27.47
N SER A 254 1.67 -16.71 26.44
CA SER A 254 0.59 -17.71 26.54
C SER A 254 -0.76 -17.34 27.10
N ASP A 255 -1.22 -16.11 27.03
CA ASP A 255 -2.66 -15.89 27.22
C ASP A 255 -3.35 -15.74 25.85
N LYS A 256 -3.93 -16.83 25.39
CA LYS A 256 -4.61 -16.92 24.06
C LYS A 256 -5.78 -15.94 23.88
N ASN A 257 -6.20 -15.24 24.93
CA ASN A 257 -7.30 -14.30 24.98
C ASN A 257 -6.89 -12.85 25.29
N ASN A 258 -5.62 -12.56 25.56
CA ASN A 258 -5.21 -11.20 25.88
C ASN A 258 -4.69 -10.50 24.62
N PHE A 259 -5.40 -9.45 24.25
CA PHE A 259 -4.86 -8.32 23.49
C PHE A 259 -3.47 -8.01 24.05
N LYS A 260 -2.47 -7.76 23.17
CA LYS A 260 -1.10 -7.46 23.59
C LYS A 260 -1.15 -6.40 24.69
N ALA A 261 -1.04 -6.85 25.94
CA ALA A 261 -0.94 -5.94 27.06
C ALA A 261 0.32 -5.10 26.82
N GLY A 262 0.16 -3.82 26.76
CA GLY A 262 1.25 -2.88 26.57
C GLY A 262 1.06 -1.70 27.49
N GLN A 263 2.07 -0.90 27.63
CA GLN A 263 2.02 0.31 28.43
C GLN A 263 2.43 1.53 27.61
N TYR A 264 1.84 2.66 27.95
CA TYR A 264 2.28 3.94 27.42
C TYR A 264 3.49 4.41 28.23
N ILE A 265 4.64 4.53 27.59
CA ILE A 265 5.86 5.08 28.18
C ILE A 265 6.10 6.49 27.65
N ARG A 266 6.61 7.39 28.49
CA ARG A 266 7.12 8.68 28.03
C ARG A 266 8.47 8.47 27.37
N VAL A 267 8.65 9.05 26.18
CA VAL A 267 9.87 8.91 25.39
C VAL A 267 10.41 10.29 25.03
N SER A 268 11.69 10.50 25.32
CA SER A 268 12.46 11.67 24.86
C SER A 268 13.15 11.40 23.52
N ASN A 269 13.65 10.18 23.32
CA ASN A 269 14.29 9.75 22.08
C ASN A 269 13.21 9.40 21.04
N LYS A 270 12.77 10.39 20.27
CA LYS A 270 11.71 10.25 19.29
C LYS A 270 12.06 10.95 17.99
N PHE A 271 11.49 10.46 16.90
CA PHE A 271 11.66 10.99 15.56
C PHE A 271 10.38 10.84 14.75
N ILE A 272 10.26 11.67 13.72
CA ILE A 272 9.22 11.52 12.69
C ILE A 272 9.86 11.19 11.35
N THR A 273 9.09 10.53 10.50
CA THR A 273 9.51 10.15 9.15
C THR A 273 8.63 10.81 8.10
N GLU A 274 9.24 11.23 7.01
CA GLU A 274 8.55 11.87 5.89
C GLU A 274 9.18 11.44 4.57
N TYR A 275 8.36 11.28 3.52
CA TYR A 275 8.88 11.20 2.15
C TYR A 275 9.07 12.59 1.58
N THR A 276 10.10 12.76 0.76
CA THR A 276 10.30 13.99 -0.01
C THR A 276 9.62 13.87 -1.38
N PRO A 277 9.33 14.99 -2.05
CA PRO A 277 8.76 14.96 -3.41
C PRO A 277 9.62 14.18 -4.41
N GLU A 278 10.94 14.13 -4.19
CA GLU A 278 11.92 13.43 -5.01
C GLU A 278 11.99 11.92 -4.71
N GLY A 279 11.23 11.45 -3.71
CA GLY A 279 11.13 10.04 -3.32
C GLY A 279 12.18 9.57 -2.32
N TYR A 280 12.93 10.48 -1.68
CA TYR A 280 13.80 10.13 -0.56
C TYR A 280 13.02 10.04 0.74
N PHE A 281 13.55 9.24 1.66
CA PHE A 281 12.97 9.08 3.00
C PHE A 281 13.81 9.88 4.00
N SER A 282 13.16 10.78 4.73
CA SER A 282 13.80 11.64 5.72
C SER A 282 13.34 11.31 7.13
N ILE A 283 14.27 11.42 8.07
CA ILE A 283 14.08 11.23 9.51
C ILE A 283 14.36 12.58 10.16
N THR A 284 13.39 13.11 10.89
CA THR A 284 13.54 14.40 11.60
C THR A 284 13.51 14.14 13.09
N PHE A 285 14.53 14.60 13.79
CA PHE A 285 14.67 14.48 15.24
C PHE A 285 14.00 15.67 15.98
N GLY A 286 14.03 15.64 17.30
CA GLY A 286 13.44 16.66 18.12
C GLY A 286 14.19 18.00 18.11
N SER A 287 13.74 18.91 18.96
CA SER A 287 14.38 20.24 19.12
C SER A 287 15.64 20.21 20.00
N GLY A 288 15.85 19.12 20.74
CA GLY A 288 16.83 19.11 21.82
C GLY A 288 16.39 19.96 23.01
N ASN A 289 17.30 20.22 23.92
CA ASN A 289 17.10 21.22 24.95
C ASN A 289 17.08 22.59 24.27
N ILE A 290 15.98 23.30 24.37
CA ILE A 290 15.97 24.71 24.08
C ILE A 290 16.69 25.34 25.26
N ASP A 291 17.93 25.81 25.05
CA ASP A 291 18.60 26.62 26.08
C ASP A 291 17.66 27.76 26.45
N PRO A 292 17.25 27.85 27.72
CA PRO A 292 16.45 28.98 28.13
C PRO A 292 17.24 30.23 27.76
N LEU A 293 16.59 31.20 27.16
CA LEU A 293 17.18 32.52 26.96
C LEU A 293 17.67 32.97 28.33
N ASP A 294 18.99 32.96 28.57
CA ASP A 294 19.63 33.22 29.86
C ASP A 294 19.09 34.49 30.56
N ASN A 295 18.64 35.47 29.81
CA ASN A 295 18.04 36.68 30.30
C ASN A 295 16.58 36.54 30.74
N LEU A 296 15.81 35.63 30.14
CA LEU A 296 14.40 35.44 30.48
C LEU A 296 14.24 34.56 31.73
N ASP A 297 15.14 33.58 31.89
CA ASP A 297 15.16 32.69 33.06
C ASP A 297 15.49 33.50 34.32
N ASN A 298 16.51 34.36 34.26
CA ASN A 298 16.86 35.25 35.36
C ASN A 298 15.74 36.24 35.74
N TYR A 299 15.01 36.78 34.75
CA TYR A 299 13.92 37.72 35.02
C TYR A 299 12.72 37.04 35.67
N ILE A 300 12.32 35.84 35.16
CA ILE A 300 11.15 35.09 35.63
C ILE A 300 11.45 34.41 36.96
N THR A 301 12.64 33.81 37.13
CA THR A 301 13.04 33.15 38.37
C THR A 301 13.09 34.12 39.54
N ASN A 302 13.62 35.33 39.31
CA ASN A 302 13.73 36.36 40.35
C ASN A 302 12.39 37.03 40.68
N ASN A 303 11.47 37.18 39.71
CA ASN A 303 10.23 37.92 39.92
C ASN A 303 9.03 37.02 40.24
N LEU A 304 8.96 35.78 39.66
CA LEU A 304 7.79 34.89 39.82
C LEU A 304 8.07 33.66 40.68
N LYS A 305 9.33 33.44 41.12
CA LYS A 305 9.74 32.23 41.86
C LYS A 305 9.33 30.92 41.20
N VAL A 306 9.19 30.91 39.88
CA VAL A 306 8.84 29.74 39.07
C VAL A 306 10.09 29.23 38.36
N ASN A 307 10.41 27.98 38.51
CA ASN A 307 11.53 27.36 37.79
C ASN A 307 11.15 27.12 36.32
N LEU A 308 11.43 28.10 35.46
CA LEU A 308 11.12 28.05 34.04
C LEU A 308 11.91 26.98 33.31
N GLY A 309 13.13 26.66 33.76
CA GLY A 309 13.92 25.56 33.19
C GLY A 309 13.24 24.20 33.30
N THR A 310 12.60 23.95 34.45
CA THR A 310 11.79 22.70 34.61
C THR A 310 10.54 22.68 33.73
N TYR A 311 9.93 23.86 33.53
CA TYR A 311 8.75 23.99 32.67
C TYR A 311 9.11 23.85 31.19
N LEU A 312 10.19 24.48 30.74
CA LEU A 312 10.68 24.40 29.34
C LEU A 312 11.28 23.02 29.00
N ASN A 313 11.92 22.36 29.94
CA ASN A 313 12.36 20.95 29.76
C ASN A 313 11.18 19.98 29.55
N ASN A 314 10.01 20.29 30.12
CA ASN A 314 8.78 19.53 29.86
C ASN A 314 8.16 19.85 28.48
N LEU A 315 8.56 20.98 27.86
CA LEU A 315 8.12 21.40 26.53
C LEU A 315 9.07 20.97 25.41
N SER A 316 10.15 20.20 25.72
CA SER A 316 11.06 19.73 24.69
C SER A 316 10.33 18.82 23.69
N LEU A 317 10.41 19.17 22.41
CA LEU A 317 9.83 18.39 21.30
C LEU A 317 10.63 17.13 20.98
N GLY A 318 11.39 16.61 21.94
CA GLY A 318 12.21 15.42 21.83
C GLY A 318 13.71 15.71 21.79
N ALA A 319 14.50 14.69 22.07
CA ALA A 319 15.95 14.76 22.12
C ALA A 319 16.58 14.93 20.73
N LEU A 320 17.80 15.47 20.70
CA LEU A 320 18.72 15.38 19.57
C LEU A 320 19.70 14.23 19.77
N PRO A 321 20.13 13.52 18.70
CA PRO A 321 21.23 12.58 18.78
C PRO A 321 22.50 13.32 19.21
N LYS A 322 23.20 12.82 20.24
CA LYS A 322 24.42 13.46 20.74
C LYS A 322 25.57 13.35 19.74
N ALA A 323 26.39 14.39 19.65
CA ALA A 323 27.62 14.33 18.88
C ALA A 323 28.56 13.20 19.40
N GLU A 324 29.42 12.70 18.53
CA GLU A 324 30.33 11.58 18.79
C GLU A 324 29.63 10.24 19.07
N ASN A 325 28.31 10.18 18.93
CA ASN A 325 27.55 8.92 18.96
C ASN A 325 27.28 8.43 17.53
N THR A 326 27.12 7.12 17.41
CA THR A 326 26.71 6.50 16.15
C THR A 326 25.26 6.07 16.22
N LEU A 327 24.45 6.51 15.24
CA LEU A 327 23.11 6.02 15.01
C LEU A 327 23.16 4.78 14.11
N PHE A 328 22.42 3.75 14.50
CA PHE A 328 22.14 2.59 13.68
C PHE A 328 20.65 2.55 13.39
N ILE A 329 20.31 2.66 12.12
CA ILE A 329 18.94 2.75 11.62
C ILE A 329 18.66 1.48 10.82
N LYS A 330 17.79 0.64 11.36
CA LYS A 330 17.30 -0.57 10.67
C LYS A 330 16.05 -0.19 9.90
N TYR A 331 16.05 -0.36 8.59
CA TYR A 331 14.96 0.04 7.69
C TYR A 331 14.80 -0.98 6.58
N ARG A 332 13.64 -0.97 5.94
CA ARG A 332 13.33 -1.85 4.80
C ARG A 332 13.24 -1.07 3.52
N ILE A 333 13.74 -1.66 2.45
CA ILE A 333 13.62 -1.17 1.08
C ILE A 333 12.86 -2.18 0.24
N GLY A 334 12.13 -1.74 -0.78
CA GLY A 334 11.37 -2.59 -1.70
C GLY A 334 10.02 -1.98 -2.06
N GLY A 335 9.04 -2.85 -2.30
CA GLY A 335 7.70 -2.42 -2.69
C GLY A 335 7.59 -2.04 -4.17
N GLY A 336 6.42 -1.52 -4.53
CA GLY A 336 6.09 -1.17 -5.90
C GLY A 336 5.25 -2.24 -6.59
N LYS A 337 4.66 -1.89 -7.73
CA LYS A 337 3.81 -2.80 -8.52
C LYS A 337 4.57 -4.02 -9.02
N GLU A 338 5.87 -3.88 -9.29
CA GLU A 338 6.73 -4.96 -9.76
C GLU A 338 6.95 -6.07 -8.71
N SER A 339 6.64 -5.80 -7.44
CA SER A 339 6.71 -6.79 -6.38
C SER A 339 5.54 -7.79 -6.39
N ASN A 340 4.49 -7.54 -7.18
CA ASN A 340 3.39 -8.47 -7.35
C ASN A 340 3.78 -9.58 -8.33
N LEU A 341 3.88 -10.80 -7.82
CA LEU A 341 4.33 -11.97 -8.59
C LEU A 341 3.24 -13.04 -8.63
N GLY A 342 3.25 -13.84 -9.69
CA GLY A 342 2.37 -14.99 -9.83
C GLY A 342 2.70 -16.13 -8.84
N VAL A 343 1.88 -17.15 -8.86
CA VAL A 343 2.08 -18.41 -8.10
C VAL A 343 3.31 -19.16 -8.64
N ASN A 344 4.04 -19.85 -7.77
CA ASN A 344 5.23 -20.65 -8.09
C ASN A 344 6.38 -19.88 -8.75
N VAL A 345 6.47 -18.58 -8.52
CA VAL A 345 7.58 -17.75 -9.03
C VAL A 345 8.69 -17.59 -8.00
N ILE A 346 8.35 -17.52 -6.70
CA ILE A 346 9.33 -17.41 -5.60
C ILE A 346 9.85 -18.80 -5.28
N THR A 347 11.01 -19.15 -5.82
CA THR A 347 11.56 -20.52 -5.72
C THR A 347 13.01 -20.56 -5.27
N SER A 348 13.69 -19.41 -5.26
CA SER A 348 15.11 -19.34 -4.92
C SER A 348 15.31 -18.88 -3.48
N ILE A 349 16.30 -19.45 -2.82
CA ILE A 349 16.75 -19.08 -1.48
C ILE A 349 18.05 -18.30 -1.63
N GLU A 350 18.12 -17.07 -1.11
CA GLU A 350 19.27 -16.19 -1.27
C GLU A 350 20.18 -16.19 -0.05
N ASN A 351 19.65 -15.71 1.08
CA ASN A 351 20.39 -15.57 2.32
C ASN A 351 19.53 -16.05 3.48
N VAL A 352 19.94 -17.15 4.12
CA VAL A 352 19.18 -17.77 5.21
C VAL A 352 20.10 -18.19 6.34
N GLU A 353 19.66 -17.96 7.55
CA GLU A 353 20.24 -18.54 8.75
C GLU A 353 19.32 -19.68 9.20
N PHE A 354 19.68 -20.91 8.80
CA PHE A 354 18.94 -22.12 9.14
C PHE A 354 19.76 -22.96 10.13
N SER A 355 19.22 -23.15 11.32
CA SER A 355 19.88 -23.85 12.41
C SER A 355 19.24 -25.22 12.63
N VAL A 356 20.02 -26.28 12.35
CA VAL A 356 19.66 -27.66 12.64
C VAL A 356 20.65 -28.18 13.66
N LEU A 357 20.17 -28.63 14.82
CA LEU A 357 20.99 -29.02 15.98
C LEU A 357 20.97 -30.53 16.29
N GLY A 358 20.78 -31.36 15.27
CA GLY A 358 20.80 -32.80 15.39
C GLY A 358 22.20 -33.35 15.76
N PRO A 359 22.26 -34.58 16.31
CA PRO A 359 23.51 -35.16 16.80
C PRO A 359 24.52 -35.54 15.72
N ASN A 360 24.09 -35.68 14.46
CA ASN A 360 24.97 -36.03 13.35
C ASN A 360 25.07 -34.83 12.38
N THR A 361 26.27 -34.31 12.21
CA THR A 361 26.55 -33.14 11.36
C THR A 361 26.20 -33.37 9.88
N THR A 362 26.47 -34.59 9.34
CA THR A 362 26.13 -34.92 7.96
C THR A 362 24.63 -34.87 7.72
N PHE A 363 23.81 -35.31 8.67
CA PHE A 363 22.36 -35.18 8.57
C PHE A 363 21.91 -33.72 8.69
N ASN A 364 22.55 -32.93 9.56
CA ASN A 364 22.26 -31.49 9.66
C ASN A 364 22.52 -30.81 8.33
N ASP A 365 23.65 -31.09 7.66
CA ASP A 365 24.00 -30.54 6.35
C ASP A 365 23.00 -30.96 5.26
N ASN A 366 22.61 -32.24 5.26
CA ASN A 366 21.62 -32.76 4.30
C ASN A 366 20.26 -32.08 4.48
N VAL A 367 19.80 -31.92 5.72
CA VAL A 367 18.54 -31.22 6.03
C VAL A 367 18.63 -29.76 5.59
N THR A 368 19.73 -29.08 5.89
CA THR A 368 19.96 -27.69 5.48
C THR A 368 19.94 -27.54 3.95
N GLN A 369 20.59 -28.45 3.23
CA GLN A 369 20.61 -28.43 1.76
C GLN A 369 19.26 -28.80 1.13
N SER A 370 18.40 -29.52 1.86
CA SER A 370 17.08 -29.91 1.37
C SER A 370 16.03 -28.79 1.47
N LEU A 371 16.37 -27.66 2.09
CA LEU A 371 15.45 -26.54 2.24
C LEU A 371 15.03 -26.02 0.87
N THR A 372 13.74 -25.99 0.64
CA THR A 372 13.11 -25.46 -0.58
C THR A 372 12.00 -24.50 -0.23
N VAL A 373 11.68 -23.60 -1.13
CA VAL A 373 10.60 -22.63 -0.99
C VAL A 373 9.77 -22.56 -2.25
N THR A 374 8.48 -22.41 -2.09
CA THR A 374 7.57 -22.14 -3.20
C THR A 374 6.40 -21.30 -2.74
N ASN A 375 6.06 -20.23 -3.44
CA ASN A 375 4.87 -19.46 -3.10
C ASN A 375 3.63 -20.13 -3.70
N ILE A 376 2.67 -20.42 -2.82
CA ILE A 376 1.39 -21.04 -3.17
C ILE A 376 0.30 -20.03 -3.50
N THR A 377 0.48 -18.79 -3.06
CA THR A 377 -0.39 -17.66 -3.41
C THR A 377 0.38 -16.65 -4.24
N PRO A 378 -0.28 -15.90 -5.13
CA PRO A 378 0.38 -14.78 -5.77
C PRO A 378 0.83 -13.77 -4.71
N ALA A 379 1.98 -13.13 -4.95
CA ALA A 379 2.39 -11.98 -4.16
C ALA A 379 1.54 -10.77 -4.56
N VAL A 380 0.77 -10.24 -3.61
CA VAL A 380 -0.19 -9.16 -3.86
C VAL A 380 -0.06 -8.04 -2.84
N GLY A 381 -0.61 -6.86 -3.16
CA GLY A 381 -0.60 -5.68 -2.28
C GLY A 381 0.52 -4.71 -2.57
N GLY A 382 1.44 -5.03 -3.48
CA GLY A 382 2.49 -4.12 -3.92
C GLY A 382 1.94 -2.97 -4.74
N SER A 383 2.28 -1.74 -4.38
CA SER A 383 1.90 -0.53 -5.11
C SER A 383 2.99 0.53 -5.05
N ASP A 384 3.05 1.35 -6.08
CA ASP A 384 3.95 2.51 -6.12
C ASP A 384 3.44 3.63 -5.21
N GLN A 385 4.27 4.65 -5.02
CA GLN A 385 3.81 5.88 -4.38
C GLN A 385 2.64 6.48 -5.16
N PRO A 386 1.67 7.14 -4.48
CA PRO A 386 0.53 7.76 -5.16
C PRO A 386 0.97 8.72 -6.25
N VAL A 387 0.31 8.66 -7.39
CA VAL A 387 0.49 9.66 -8.47
C VAL A 387 -0.17 10.99 -8.09
N THR A 388 0.12 12.06 -8.83
CA THR A 388 -0.31 13.42 -8.51
C THR A 388 -1.82 13.54 -8.27
N GLU A 389 -2.65 12.87 -9.10
CA GLU A 389 -4.12 12.92 -8.97
C GLU A 389 -4.62 12.14 -7.74
N GLU A 390 -4.05 10.96 -7.48
CA GLU A 390 -4.37 10.19 -6.28
C GLU A 390 -3.98 10.95 -5.01
N LEU A 391 -2.81 11.61 -5.05
CA LEU A 391 -2.33 12.42 -3.94
C LEU A 391 -3.27 13.60 -3.64
N ARG A 392 -3.77 14.29 -4.69
CA ARG A 392 -4.74 15.39 -4.56
C ARG A 392 -6.03 14.89 -3.89
N ASN A 393 -6.58 13.78 -4.38
CA ASN A 393 -7.79 13.18 -3.81
C ASN A 393 -7.56 12.76 -2.35
N MET A 394 -6.42 12.12 -2.05
CA MET A 394 -6.06 11.70 -0.71
C MET A 394 -5.98 12.88 0.26
N ILE A 395 -5.38 14.02 -0.16
CA ILE A 395 -5.29 15.23 0.67
C ILE A 395 -6.69 15.79 0.95
N ALA A 396 -7.56 15.87 -0.06
CA ALA A 396 -8.92 16.38 0.09
C ALA A 396 -9.73 15.54 1.10
N TYR A 397 -9.68 14.21 0.99
CA TYR A 397 -10.42 13.30 1.89
C TYR A 397 -9.87 13.33 3.32
N ASN A 398 -8.56 13.27 3.49
CA ASN A 398 -7.95 13.31 4.83
C ASN A 398 -8.18 14.63 5.55
N PHE A 399 -8.19 15.75 4.82
CA PHE A 399 -8.51 17.05 5.41
C PHE A 399 -9.94 17.09 5.96
N ALA A 400 -10.90 16.55 5.22
CA ALA A 400 -12.29 16.48 5.66
C ALA A 400 -12.46 15.62 6.92
N ALA A 401 -11.75 14.49 7.02
CA ALA A 401 -11.83 13.53 8.11
C ALA A 401 -11.04 13.94 9.38
N GLN A 402 -10.09 14.86 9.30
CA GLN A 402 -9.22 15.28 10.42
C GLN A 402 -8.56 14.10 11.17
N ASN A 403 -8.11 13.07 10.47
CA ASN A 403 -7.59 11.82 11.03
C ASN A 403 -8.58 11.07 11.95
N ARG A 404 -9.88 11.23 11.73
CA ARG A 404 -10.94 10.48 12.41
C ARG A 404 -11.84 9.82 11.39
N ALA A 405 -12.27 8.62 11.66
CA ALA A 405 -13.30 7.97 10.89
C ALA A 405 -14.67 8.45 11.40
N VAL A 406 -15.31 9.31 10.63
CA VAL A 406 -16.63 9.89 10.96
C VAL A 406 -17.70 9.36 10.01
N THR A 407 -17.36 9.20 8.73
CA THR A 407 -18.25 8.67 7.70
C THR A 407 -17.87 7.23 7.33
N LEU A 408 -18.78 6.48 6.75
CA LEU A 408 -18.51 5.13 6.25
C LEU A 408 -17.37 5.12 5.21
N ASN A 409 -17.27 6.17 4.41
CA ASN A 409 -16.19 6.32 3.44
C ASN A 409 -14.83 6.58 4.11
N ASP A 410 -14.79 7.24 5.27
CA ASP A 410 -13.54 7.44 6.01
C ASP A 410 -13.01 6.09 6.51
N TYR A 411 -13.88 5.24 7.07
CA TYR A 411 -13.51 3.87 7.45
C TYR A 411 -12.97 3.08 6.27
N LYS A 412 -13.64 3.15 5.12
CA LYS A 412 -13.18 2.49 3.89
C LYS A 412 -11.81 3.00 3.46
N SER A 413 -11.64 4.30 3.37
CA SER A 413 -10.38 4.93 2.94
C SER A 413 -9.22 4.64 3.91
N MET A 414 -9.48 4.58 5.21
CA MET A 414 -8.48 4.22 6.21
C MET A 414 -8.04 2.77 6.09
N ILE A 415 -8.97 1.85 5.81
CA ILE A 415 -8.63 0.44 5.60
C ILE A 415 -7.82 0.27 4.30
N GLU A 416 -8.24 0.92 3.22
CA GLU A 416 -7.51 0.92 1.94
C GLU A 416 -6.14 1.60 2.07
N GLY A 417 -6.02 2.60 2.94
CA GLY A 417 -4.80 3.34 3.27
C GLY A 417 -3.94 2.72 4.37
N MET A 418 -4.34 1.60 4.95
CA MET A 418 -3.66 0.97 6.09
C MET A 418 -2.22 0.57 5.73
N PRO A 419 -1.25 0.78 6.65
CA PRO A 419 0.12 0.34 6.43
C PRO A 419 0.20 -1.16 6.14
N SER A 420 1.03 -1.54 5.17
CA SER A 420 1.19 -2.92 4.70
C SER A 420 1.59 -3.93 5.79
N ALA A 421 2.22 -3.45 6.87
CA ALA A 421 2.54 -4.28 8.03
C ALA A 421 1.31 -4.93 8.70
N PHE A 422 0.13 -4.37 8.50
CA PHE A 422 -1.14 -4.91 8.99
C PHE A 422 -1.83 -5.85 8.00
N GLY A 423 -1.33 -5.94 6.76
CA GLY A 423 -1.96 -6.64 5.65
C GLY A 423 -2.90 -5.74 4.86
N ALA A 424 -3.40 -6.24 3.73
CA ALA A 424 -4.36 -5.52 2.90
C ALA A 424 -5.50 -6.45 2.45
N PRO A 425 -6.77 -6.04 2.56
CA PRO A 425 -7.87 -6.76 1.96
C PRO A 425 -7.84 -6.59 0.43
N ALA A 426 -8.34 -7.58 -0.31
CA ALA A 426 -8.50 -7.49 -1.76
C ALA A 426 -9.56 -6.44 -2.14
N LYS A 427 -10.68 -6.48 -1.43
CA LYS A 427 -11.76 -5.49 -1.56
C LYS A 427 -12.38 -5.22 -0.19
N VAL A 428 -12.83 -4.00 -0.01
CA VAL A 428 -13.52 -3.57 1.21
C VAL A 428 -14.77 -2.77 0.87
N ASN A 429 -15.83 -3.02 1.61
CA ASN A 429 -17.00 -2.16 1.64
C ASN A 429 -17.43 -1.93 3.09
N VAL A 430 -17.90 -0.73 3.38
CA VAL A 430 -18.32 -0.34 4.73
C VAL A 430 -19.74 0.16 4.66
N MET A 431 -20.59 -0.32 5.56
CA MET A 431 -21.98 0.05 5.63
C MET A 431 -22.47 0.09 7.08
N GLU A 432 -23.55 0.77 7.30
CA GLU A 432 -24.27 0.75 8.58
C GLU A 432 -25.32 -0.35 8.55
N GLU A 433 -25.22 -1.28 9.48
CA GLU A 433 -26.23 -2.33 9.71
C GLU A 433 -26.41 -2.50 11.23
N ASP A 434 -27.64 -2.51 11.70
CA ASP A 434 -28.00 -2.72 13.11
C ASP A 434 -27.28 -1.77 14.10
N ASN A 435 -27.18 -0.48 13.77
CA ASN A 435 -26.44 0.53 14.55
C ASN A 435 -24.95 0.22 14.74
N LYS A 436 -24.37 -0.54 13.83
CA LYS A 436 -22.94 -0.88 13.82
C LYS A 436 -22.33 -0.51 12.48
N VAL A 437 -21.08 -0.13 12.50
CA VAL A 437 -20.28 0.00 11.29
C VAL A 437 -19.80 -1.39 10.88
N ARG A 438 -20.45 -1.97 9.87
CA ARG A 438 -20.14 -3.30 9.37
C ARG A 438 -19.19 -3.21 8.18
N ILE A 439 -18.00 -3.78 8.36
CA ILE A 439 -16.92 -3.80 7.38
C ILE A 439 -16.95 -5.15 6.69
N LYS A 440 -17.17 -5.15 5.37
CA LYS A 440 -17.22 -6.37 4.54
C LYS A 440 -15.94 -6.49 3.75
N LEU A 441 -15.23 -7.60 3.92
CA LEU A 441 -13.91 -7.82 3.35
C LEU A 441 -13.90 -9.02 2.41
N LEU A 442 -13.08 -8.93 1.38
CA LEU A 442 -12.69 -10.04 0.51
C LEU A 442 -11.17 -10.15 0.49
N SER A 443 -10.67 -11.37 0.35
CA SER A 443 -9.26 -11.69 0.16
C SER A 443 -9.01 -12.27 -1.22
N TYR A 444 -7.75 -12.55 -1.55
CA TYR A 444 -7.37 -13.35 -2.72
C TYR A 444 -7.22 -14.82 -2.35
N ASP A 445 -7.63 -15.70 -3.25
CA ASP A 445 -7.33 -17.13 -3.18
C ASP A 445 -5.91 -17.43 -3.73
N GLU A 446 -5.52 -18.70 -3.72
CA GLU A 446 -4.21 -19.17 -4.20
C GLU A 446 -3.95 -18.90 -5.70
N ASN A 447 -5.00 -18.65 -6.46
CA ASN A 447 -4.94 -18.39 -7.90
C ASN A 447 -5.06 -16.88 -8.23
N GLY A 448 -5.15 -16.03 -7.22
CA GLY A 448 -5.36 -14.58 -7.40
C GLY A 448 -6.79 -14.16 -7.67
N ASN A 449 -7.76 -15.08 -7.54
CA ASN A 449 -9.17 -14.74 -7.61
C ASN A 449 -9.66 -14.25 -6.26
N LEU A 450 -10.81 -13.58 -6.25
CA LEU A 450 -11.43 -13.16 -5.01
C LEU A 450 -12.01 -14.36 -4.25
N THR A 451 -11.90 -14.32 -2.92
CA THR A 451 -12.49 -15.29 -2.01
C THR A 451 -13.14 -14.61 -0.82
N ASP A 452 -14.19 -15.22 -0.31
CA ASP A 452 -14.88 -14.82 0.92
C ASP A 452 -14.18 -15.31 2.21
N ILE A 453 -13.14 -16.15 2.05
CA ILE A 453 -12.33 -16.63 3.19
C ILE A 453 -11.33 -15.55 3.59
N VAL A 454 -11.66 -14.80 4.65
CA VAL A 454 -10.79 -13.77 5.21
C VAL A 454 -10.17 -14.25 6.52
N SER A 455 -8.84 -14.20 6.63
CA SER A 455 -8.14 -14.66 7.83
C SER A 455 -8.52 -13.82 9.07
N ASN A 456 -8.63 -14.48 10.21
CA ASN A 456 -8.91 -13.79 11.49
C ASN A 456 -7.82 -12.79 11.85
N THR A 457 -6.59 -13.02 11.40
CA THR A 457 -5.48 -12.09 11.57
C THR A 457 -5.70 -10.77 10.90
N LEU A 458 -6.08 -10.78 9.62
CA LEU A 458 -6.37 -9.56 8.88
C LEU A 458 -7.51 -8.80 9.55
N LYS A 459 -8.57 -9.50 9.96
CA LYS A 459 -9.69 -8.89 10.70
C LYS A 459 -9.23 -8.20 11.98
N ASN A 460 -8.42 -8.88 12.79
CA ASN A 460 -7.90 -8.34 14.04
C ASN A 460 -6.93 -7.17 13.83
N ASN A 461 -6.10 -7.23 12.80
CA ASN A 461 -5.19 -6.14 12.46
C ASN A 461 -5.96 -4.88 12.04
N ILE A 462 -7.01 -5.04 11.23
CA ILE A 462 -7.89 -3.92 10.83
C ILE A 462 -8.59 -3.32 12.06
N LEU A 463 -9.13 -4.16 12.95
CA LEU A 463 -9.77 -3.65 14.19
C LEU A 463 -8.77 -2.90 15.07
N SER A 464 -7.56 -3.42 15.23
CA SER A 464 -6.51 -2.76 16.02
C SER A 464 -6.11 -1.43 15.40
N TYR A 465 -5.95 -1.38 14.08
CA TYR A 465 -5.62 -0.15 13.37
C TYR A 465 -6.75 0.90 13.48
N LEU A 466 -7.98 0.50 13.22
CA LEU A 466 -9.13 1.42 13.29
C LEU A 466 -9.44 1.88 14.72
N SER A 467 -9.02 1.14 15.74
CA SER A 467 -9.25 1.53 17.13
C SER A 467 -8.67 2.90 17.51
N GLU A 468 -7.62 3.33 16.80
CA GLU A 468 -6.99 4.64 17.01
C GLU A 468 -7.76 5.79 16.33
N TYR A 469 -8.58 5.48 15.33
CA TYR A 469 -9.26 6.47 14.48
C TYR A 469 -10.79 6.50 14.64
N ARG A 470 -11.38 5.42 15.18
CA ARG A 470 -12.83 5.31 15.35
C ARG A 470 -13.36 6.29 16.39
N MET A 471 -14.62 6.68 16.25
CA MET A 471 -15.33 7.39 17.30
C MET A 471 -15.64 6.47 18.49
N ILE A 472 -15.75 7.03 19.69
CA ILE A 472 -15.93 6.24 20.93
C ILE A 472 -17.21 5.40 20.89
N ASN A 473 -18.26 5.89 20.22
CA ASN A 473 -19.56 5.25 20.14
C ASN A 473 -19.71 4.28 18.96
N ASP A 474 -18.71 4.17 18.08
CA ASP A 474 -18.81 3.33 16.89
C ASP A 474 -18.48 1.88 17.23
N TYR A 475 -19.43 1.00 16.99
CA TYR A 475 -19.25 -0.44 17.07
C TYR A 475 -18.80 -0.97 15.71
N LEU A 476 -17.59 -1.51 15.64
CA LEU A 476 -17.03 -2.11 14.43
C LEU A 476 -17.27 -3.61 14.42
N ASP A 477 -17.87 -4.11 13.33
CA ASP A 477 -18.07 -5.53 13.07
C ASP A 477 -17.50 -5.89 11.70
N ILE A 478 -16.57 -6.87 11.65
CA ILE A 478 -15.92 -7.28 10.41
C ILE A 478 -16.43 -8.65 9.97
N VAL A 479 -17.05 -8.68 8.81
CA VAL A 479 -17.60 -9.89 8.20
C VAL A 479 -17.01 -10.10 6.80
N SER A 480 -17.07 -11.34 6.31
CA SER A 480 -16.69 -11.64 4.94
C SER A 480 -17.72 -11.10 3.96
N GLY A 481 -17.26 -10.60 2.82
CA GLY A 481 -18.08 -10.34 1.65
C GLY A 481 -18.47 -11.64 0.94
N GLN A 482 -19.15 -11.52 -0.18
CA GLN A 482 -19.56 -12.65 -1.01
C GLN A 482 -19.08 -12.45 -2.44
N VAL A 483 -18.46 -13.47 -3.01
CA VAL A 483 -18.07 -13.49 -4.42
C VAL A 483 -19.11 -14.25 -5.21
N ILE A 484 -19.62 -13.67 -6.27
CA ILE A 484 -20.56 -14.28 -7.22
C ILE A 484 -19.80 -14.59 -8.50
N ASP A 485 -19.52 -15.86 -8.72
CA ASP A 485 -18.87 -16.30 -9.94
C ASP A 485 -19.89 -16.36 -11.10
N LEU A 486 -19.54 -15.75 -12.21
CA LEU A 486 -20.39 -15.65 -13.39
C LEU A 486 -19.85 -16.47 -14.55
N GLY A 487 -20.79 -16.99 -15.34
CA GLY A 487 -20.53 -17.49 -16.70
C GLY A 487 -21.32 -16.69 -17.71
N LEU A 488 -20.74 -16.48 -18.89
CA LEU A 488 -21.33 -15.72 -19.97
C LEU A 488 -21.54 -16.61 -21.20
N GLU A 489 -22.71 -16.50 -21.83
CA GLU A 489 -22.94 -17.01 -23.18
C GLU A 489 -23.32 -15.83 -24.08
N ILE A 490 -22.50 -15.59 -25.09
CA ILE A 490 -22.57 -14.42 -25.96
C ILE A 490 -22.84 -14.88 -27.38
N ASP A 491 -23.97 -14.48 -27.95
CA ASP A 491 -24.33 -14.74 -29.34
C ASP A 491 -24.01 -13.51 -30.20
N ILE A 492 -23.08 -13.64 -31.14
CA ILE A 492 -22.59 -12.54 -31.98
C ILE A 492 -22.75 -12.83 -33.47
N LEU A 493 -22.81 -11.76 -34.23
CA LEU A 493 -22.74 -11.76 -35.68
C LEU A 493 -21.41 -11.15 -36.12
N LEU A 494 -20.59 -11.92 -36.84
CA LEU A 494 -19.29 -11.47 -37.33
C LEU A 494 -19.31 -11.08 -38.81
N ASP A 495 -18.42 -10.17 -39.17
CA ASP A 495 -18.08 -9.89 -40.56
C ASP A 495 -17.31 -11.07 -41.18
N LYS A 496 -17.74 -11.54 -42.34
CA LYS A 496 -17.14 -12.67 -43.06
C LYS A 496 -15.67 -12.40 -43.48
N ASN A 497 -15.28 -11.16 -43.60
CA ASN A 497 -13.94 -10.77 -44.06
C ASN A 497 -12.89 -10.70 -42.95
N GLN A 498 -13.28 -10.88 -41.70
CA GLN A 498 -12.38 -10.80 -40.55
C GLN A 498 -11.91 -12.18 -40.07
N ASN A 499 -10.74 -12.20 -39.43
CA ASN A 499 -10.22 -13.42 -38.82
C ASN A 499 -11.01 -13.74 -37.53
N GLN A 500 -11.89 -14.75 -37.63
CA GLN A 500 -12.77 -15.16 -36.52
C GLN A 500 -12.00 -15.43 -35.23
N THR A 501 -10.87 -16.11 -35.29
CA THR A 501 -10.09 -16.47 -34.09
C THR A 501 -9.57 -15.23 -33.37
N GLU A 502 -9.10 -14.22 -34.11
CA GLU A 502 -8.60 -12.98 -33.53
C GLU A 502 -9.72 -12.15 -32.90
N VAL A 503 -10.87 -12.05 -33.59
CA VAL A 503 -12.04 -11.35 -33.03
C VAL A 503 -12.53 -12.02 -31.74
N LEU A 504 -12.62 -13.35 -31.72
CA LEU A 504 -13.02 -14.09 -30.51
C LEU A 504 -12.03 -13.86 -29.36
N ARG A 505 -10.72 -13.86 -29.64
CA ARG A 505 -9.69 -13.58 -28.65
C ARG A 505 -9.83 -12.17 -28.08
N GLN A 506 -10.09 -11.17 -28.91
CA GLN A 506 -10.30 -9.78 -28.48
C GLN A 506 -11.55 -9.63 -27.61
N ILE A 507 -12.65 -10.31 -27.98
CA ILE A 507 -13.87 -10.32 -27.15
C ILE A 507 -13.59 -10.90 -25.76
N ILE A 508 -12.90 -12.05 -25.67
CA ILE A 508 -12.54 -12.64 -24.39
C ILE A 508 -11.67 -11.67 -23.58
N THR A 509 -10.67 -11.05 -24.21
CA THR A 509 -9.78 -10.08 -23.56
C THR A 509 -10.57 -8.87 -23.04
N ASN A 510 -11.42 -8.26 -23.86
CA ASN A 510 -12.22 -7.10 -23.45
C ASN A 510 -13.20 -7.44 -22.33
N THR A 511 -13.85 -8.59 -22.43
CA THR A 511 -14.75 -9.09 -21.38
C THR A 511 -13.99 -9.36 -20.08
N THR A 512 -12.81 -9.98 -20.14
CA THR A 512 -11.96 -10.21 -18.96
C THR A 512 -11.52 -8.89 -18.33
N THR A 513 -11.14 -7.91 -19.15
CA THR A 513 -10.78 -6.56 -18.67
C THR A 513 -11.96 -5.85 -18.01
N TYR A 514 -13.16 -5.98 -18.55
CA TYR A 514 -14.37 -5.42 -17.95
C TYR A 514 -14.65 -6.01 -16.55
N PHE A 515 -14.40 -7.31 -16.36
CA PHE A 515 -14.55 -7.99 -15.07
C PHE A 515 -13.28 -8.00 -14.23
N SER A 516 -12.23 -7.28 -14.62
CA SER A 516 -11.00 -7.24 -13.82
C SER A 516 -11.30 -6.72 -12.41
N ILE A 517 -10.60 -7.28 -11.44
CA ILE A 517 -10.80 -6.95 -10.02
C ILE A 517 -10.62 -5.46 -9.77
N ASP A 518 -9.68 -4.81 -10.46
CA ASP A 518 -9.39 -3.39 -10.29
C ASP A 518 -10.57 -2.50 -10.72
N ASN A 519 -11.29 -2.91 -11.75
CA ASN A 519 -12.40 -2.13 -12.33
C ASN A 519 -13.74 -2.31 -11.61
N ARG A 520 -13.85 -3.29 -10.70
CA ARG A 520 -15.12 -3.60 -10.02
C ARG A 520 -15.05 -3.30 -8.54
N LYS A 521 -16.13 -2.75 -7.99
CA LYS A 521 -16.32 -2.51 -6.56
C LYS A 521 -17.38 -3.42 -6.00
N MET A 522 -17.33 -3.65 -4.69
CA MET A 522 -18.41 -4.37 -4.00
C MET A 522 -19.70 -3.55 -4.05
N GLY A 523 -20.78 -4.20 -4.42
CA GLY A 523 -22.11 -3.57 -4.55
C GLY A 523 -22.38 -2.94 -5.91
N ASP A 524 -21.43 -2.92 -6.85
CA ASP A 524 -21.64 -2.37 -8.19
C ASP A 524 -22.51 -3.32 -9.03
N PRO A 525 -23.65 -2.87 -9.56
CA PRO A 525 -24.47 -3.69 -10.43
C PRO A 525 -23.74 -4.05 -11.72
N LEU A 526 -24.16 -5.14 -12.37
CA LEU A 526 -23.67 -5.49 -13.69
C LEU A 526 -24.60 -4.89 -14.74
N PHE A 527 -24.09 -3.90 -15.48
CA PHE A 527 -24.78 -3.32 -16.63
C PHE A 527 -24.49 -4.15 -17.88
N VAL A 528 -25.41 -5.05 -18.22
CA VAL A 528 -25.27 -5.91 -19.41
C VAL A 528 -25.22 -5.07 -20.69
N GLY A 529 -25.85 -3.90 -20.71
CA GLY A 529 -25.78 -2.96 -21.82
C GLY A 529 -24.36 -2.42 -22.07
N GLU A 530 -23.62 -2.09 -21.02
CA GLU A 530 -22.21 -1.66 -21.13
C GLU A 530 -21.31 -2.80 -21.61
N LEU A 531 -21.54 -4.01 -21.08
CA LEU A 531 -20.83 -5.20 -21.53
C LEU A 531 -21.11 -5.48 -23.01
N THR A 532 -22.38 -5.39 -23.43
CA THR A 532 -22.80 -5.55 -24.83
C THR A 532 -22.10 -4.52 -25.72
N LYS A 533 -22.01 -3.27 -25.29
CA LYS A 533 -21.28 -2.22 -26.00
C LYS A 533 -19.79 -2.54 -26.10
N ALA A 534 -19.15 -2.93 -25.00
CA ALA A 534 -17.72 -3.28 -25.00
C ALA A 534 -17.39 -4.45 -25.94
N ILE A 535 -18.33 -5.38 -26.14
CA ILE A 535 -18.21 -6.48 -27.11
C ILE A 535 -18.47 -5.98 -28.54
N HIS A 536 -19.47 -5.13 -28.72
CA HIS A 536 -19.80 -4.56 -30.04
C HIS A 536 -18.69 -3.70 -30.63
N ASP A 537 -17.96 -2.98 -29.76
CA ASP A 537 -16.86 -2.08 -30.15
C ASP A 537 -15.60 -2.86 -30.62
N VAL A 538 -15.60 -4.20 -30.55
CA VAL A 538 -14.50 -5.01 -31.08
C VAL A 538 -14.54 -5.01 -32.61
N PRO A 539 -13.43 -4.64 -33.30
CA PRO A 539 -13.37 -4.66 -34.75
C PRO A 539 -13.69 -6.05 -35.32
N GLY A 540 -14.66 -6.11 -36.23
CA GLY A 540 -15.13 -7.36 -36.82
C GLY A 540 -16.44 -7.91 -36.24
N VAL A 541 -16.93 -7.36 -35.16
CA VAL A 541 -18.28 -7.64 -34.63
C VAL A 541 -19.28 -6.75 -35.35
N VAL A 542 -20.24 -7.35 -36.04
CA VAL A 542 -21.31 -6.62 -36.73
C VAL A 542 -22.44 -6.31 -35.78
N ASN A 543 -22.81 -7.27 -34.95
CA ASN A 543 -23.86 -7.10 -33.94
C ASN A 543 -23.71 -8.11 -32.81
N VAL A 544 -24.11 -7.73 -31.61
CA VAL A 544 -24.28 -8.62 -30.46
C VAL A 544 -25.77 -8.96 -30.38
N ILE A 545 -26.10 -10.22 -30.56
CA ILE A 545 -27.50 -10.69 -30.66
C ILE A 545 -28.09 -10.87 -29.26
N ASP A 546 -27.34 -11.55 -28.38
CA ASP A 546 -27.78 -11.85 -27.02
C ASP A 546 -26.58 -12.03 -26.09
N VAL A 547 -26.73 -11.62 -24.82
CA VAL A 547 -25.77 -11.83 -23.74
C VAL A 547 -26.52 -12.44 -22.56
N ARG A 548 -26.27 -13.72 -22.29
CA ARG A 548 -26.86 -14.45 -21.17
C ARG A 548 -25.85 -14.62 -20.08
N VAL A 549 -26.27 -14.39 -18.84
CA VAL A 549 -25.43 -14.42 -17.65
C VAL A 549 -25.91 -15.53 -16.73
N PHE A 550 -24.99 -16.38 -16.30
CA PHE A 550 -25.27 -17.53 -15.44
C PHE A 550 -24.51 -17.38 -14.13
N ASN A 551 -25.13 -17.77 -13.02
CA ASN A 551 -24.43 -17.90 -11.74
C ASN A 551 -23.74 -19.27 -11.67
N LYS A 552 -22.43 -19.30 -11.48
CA LYS A 552 -21.62 -20.50 -11.29
C LYS A 552 -21.47 -20.81 -9.81
N ILE A 553 -21.87 -22.01 -9.37
CA ILE A 553 -21.93 -22.35 -7.96
C ILE A 553 -21.35 -23.75 -7.74
N GLY A 554 -20.55 -23.88 -6.68
CA GLY A 554 -20.02 -25.15 -6.20
C GLY A 554 -18.83 -25.68 -6.98
N GLY A 555 -18.17 -26.70 -6.44
CA GLY A 555 -16.92 -27.22 -7.00
C GLY A 555 -15.78 -26.21 -6.86
N GLU A 556 -15.24 -25.75 -8.00
CA GLU A 556 -14.17 -24.74 -8.06
C GLU A 556 -14.68 -23.30 -7.91
N TYR A 557 -15.99 -23.09 -7.93
CA TYR A 557 -16.64 -21.79 -7.82
C TYR A 557 -17.11 -21.51 -6.37
N SER A 558 -17.39 -20.24 -6.10
CA SER A 558 -17.96 -19.82 -4.82
C SER A 558 -19.34 -20.49 -4.58
N SER A 559 -19.71 -20.67 -3.31
CA SER A 559 -21.02 -21.18 -2.93
C SER A 559 -22.12 -20.11 -2.87
N SER A 560 -21.75 -18.84 -3.16
CA SER A 560 -22.67 -17.72 -3.05
C SER A 560 -23.60 -17.58 -4.24
N GLU A 561 -24.86 -17.29 -3.97
CA GLU A 561 -25.88 -17.06 -4.99
C GLU A 561 -26.20 -15.57 -5.16
N VAL A 562 -26.51 -15.20 -6.41
CA VAL A 562 -27.03 -13.86 -6.70
C VAL A 562 -28.40 -13.66 -6.02
N SER A 563 -28.67 -12.43 -5.59
CA SER A 563 -29.94 -12.12 -4.92
C SER A 563 -31.13 -12.02 -5.87
N GLN A 564 -30.85 -11.83 -7.15
CA GLN A 564 -31.88 -11.69 -8.18
C GLN A 564 -32.43 -13.04 -8.57
N ALA A 565 -33.71 -13.08 -8.98
CA ALA A 565 -34.36 -14.30 -9.42
C ALA A 565 -33.67 -14.90 -10.65
N TYR A 566 -33.67 -16.22 -10.74
CA TYR A 566 -33.23 -16.92 -11.94
C TYR A 566 -34.34 -16.93 -12.97
N LYS A 567 -33.99 -16.71 -14.23
CA LYS A 567 -34.87 -16.95 -15.38
C LYS A 567 -35.07 -18.45 -15.59
N ASP A 568 -34.01 -19.23 -15.37
CA ASP A 568 -34.03 -20.68 -15.35
C ASP A 568 -33.24 -21.18 -14.12
N SER A 569 -33.93 -21.83 -13.22
CA SER A 569 -33.33 -22.33 -11.96
C SER A 569 -32.43 -23.57 -12.17
N VAL A 570 -32.56 -24.28 -13.27
CA VAL A 570 -31.73 -25.45 -13.57
C VAL A 570 -30.39 -25.05 -14.12
N THR A 571 -30.37 -24.14 -15.09
CA THR A 571 -29.13 -23.58 -15.68
C THR A 571 -28.52 -22.45 -14.86
N LYS A 572 -29.26 -21.94 -13.86
CA LYS A 572 -28.89 -20.76 -13.06
C LYS A 572 -28.72 -19.52 -13.93
N GLU A 573 -29.48 -19.40 -15.03
CA GLU A 573 -29.55 -18.17 -15.83
C GLU A 573 -30.20 -17.06 -15.00
N ILE A 574 -29.50 -15.93 -14.86
CA ILE A 574 -29.97 -14.79 -14.05
C ILE A 574 -30.97 -13.97 -14.87
N ALA A 575 -32.13 -13.67 -14.29
CA ALA A 575 -33.09 -12.77 -14.91
C ALA A 575 -32.51 -11.35 -14.95
N GLN A 576 -32.51 -10.73 -16.13
CA GLN A 576 -32.06 -9.34 -16.30
C GLN A 576 -33.25 -8.40 -16.18
N SER A 577 -33.13 -7.35 -15.37
CA SER A 577 -34.12 -6.26 -15.35
C SER A 577 -33.51 -5.05 -16.00
N ASP A 578 -34.09 -4.60 -17.11
CA ASP A 578 -33.58 -3.46 -17.89
C ASP A 578 -32.08 -3.57 -18.23
N MET A 579 -31.67 -4.75 -18.72
CA MET A 579 -30.26 -5.07 -19.00
C MET A 579 -29.32 -4.86 -17.81
N THR A 580 -29.83 -4.99 -16.58
CA THR A 580 -29.08 -4.81 -15.35
C THR A 580 -29.26 -6.01 -14.43
N ILE A 581 -28.19 -6.45 -13.81
CA ILE A 581 -28.20 -7.44 -12.73
C ILE A 581 -27.77 -6.73 -11.46
N PHE A 582 -28.71 -6.64 -10.52
CA PHE A 582 -28.48 -6.00 -9.23
C PHE A 582 -27.79 -6.96 -8.26
N MET A 583 -26.98 -6.39 -7.37
CA MET A 583 -26.36 -7.15 -6.30
C MET A 583 -26.52 -6.46 -4.95
N LYS A 584 -26.27 -7.18 -3.88
CA LYS A 584 -26.18 -6.60 -2.53
C LYS A 584 -24.83 -5.90 -2.36
N SER A 585 -24.79 -4.93 -1.47
CA SER A 585 -23.58 -4.15 -1.15
C SER A 585 -22.41 -4.98 -0.60
N ASN A 586 -22.64 -6.22 -0.19
CA ASN A 586 -21.62 -7.16 0.27
C ASN A 586 -21.16 -8.16 -0.81
N GLN A 587 -21.64 -8.02 -2.03
CA GLN A 587 -21.37 -8.92 -3.14
C GLN A 587 -20.47 -8.27 -4.17
N ILE A 588 -19.73 -9.06 -4.93
CA ILE A 588 -18.96 -8.65 -6.10
C ILE A 588 -19.07 -9.71 -7.19
N PHE A 589 -19.18 -9.29 -8.45
CA PHE A 589 -19.16 -10.19 -9.60
C PHE A 589 -17.73 -10.46 -10.07
N GLN A 590 -17.46 -11.72 -10.41
CA GLN A 590 -16.19 -12.20 -10.94
C GLN A 590 -16.41 -13.23 -12.04
N ILE A 591 -15.53 -13.27 -13.03
CA ILE A 591 -15.37 -14.41 -13.93
C ILE A 591 -14.10 -15.13 -13.50
N ARG A 592 -14.27 -16.35 -12.95
CA ARG A 592 -13.15 -17.07 -12.34
C ARG A 592 -12.22 -17.68 -13.37
N PHE A 593 -12.78 -18.30 -14.41
CA PHE A 593 -12.04 -18.96 -15.47
C PHE A 593 -12.46 -18.42 -16.85
N PRO A 594 -11.89 -17.30 -17.33
CA PRO A 594 -12.36 -16.64 -18.55
C PRO A 594 -12.49 -17.56 -19.78
N ASN A 595 -11.53 -18.47 -19.98
CA ASN A 595 -11.53 -19.39 -21.11
C ASN A 595 -12.62 -20.51 -21.00
N LYS A 596 -13.12 -20.79 -19.81
CA LYS A 596 -14.14 -21.81 -19.54
C LYS A 596 -15.53 -21.19 -19.39
N ASP A 597 -15.58 -20.00 -18.80
CA ASP A 597 -16.81 -19.35 -18.36
C ASP A 597 -17.37 -18.38 -19.40
N ILE A 598 -16.57 -17.93 -20.37
CA ILE A 598 -17.01 -17.11 -21.49
C ILE A 598 -17.18 -18.01 -22.71
N LYS A 599 -18.43 -18.25 -23.10
CA LYS A 599 -18.78 -19.02 -24.29
C LYS A 599 -19.33 -18.10 -25.35
N ILE A 600 -18.71 -18.11 -26.53
CA ILE A 600 -19.11 -17.27 -27.64
C ILE A 600 -19.67 -18.15 -28.76
N ARG A 601 -20.88 -17.83 -29.21
CA ARG A 601 -21.53 -18.50 -30.36
C ARG A 601 -21.56 -17.50 -31.52
N VAL A 602 -20.96 -17.92 -32.63
CA VAL A 602 -20.91 -17.11 -33.84
C VAL A 602 -22.06 -17.50 -34.75
N LYS A 603 -22.89 -16.52 -35.10
CA LYS A 603 -23.88 -16.66 -36.17
C LYS A 603 -23.35 -15.97 -37.41
N THR A 604 -23.36 -16.63 -38.55
CA THR A 604 -23.02 -16.04 -39.85
C THR A 604 -24.30 -15.62 -40.54
N LEU A 605 -24.30 -14.44 -41.17
CA LEU A 605 -25.39 -14.03 -42.07
C LEU A 605 -25.58 -15.11 -43.15
N GLY A 606 -26.66 -15.85 -43.02
CA GLY A 606 -27.07 -16.76 -44.11
C GLY A 606 -27.25 -15.98 -45.38
N THR A 607 -26.60 -16.40 -46.45
CA THR A 607 -26.97 -16.00 -47.80
C THR A 607 -28.37 -16.53 -48.06
N THR A 608 -29.40 -15.70 -47.88
CA THR A 608 -30.69 -15.93 -48.52
C THR A 608 -30.45 -15.72 -50.02
N THR A 609 -30.27 -16.83 -50.71
CA THR A 609 -30.46 -16.84 -52.16
C THR A 609 -31.93 -16.51 -52.40
N TYR A 610 -32.19 -15.36 -52.96
CA TYR A 610 -33.46 -15.03 -53.60
C TYR A 610 -33.54 -15.78 -54.92
#